data_4189b788b2a0222c152eea39745e8bba
#
_entry.id   4189b788b2a0222c152eea39745e8bba
#
_cell.length_a   1.000
_cell.length_b   1.000
_cell.length_c   1.000
_cell.angle_alpha   90.00
_cell.angle_beta   90.00
_cell.angle_gamma   90.00
#
_symmetry.space_group_name_H-M   'P 1'
#
loop_
_entity.id
_entity.type
_entity.pdbx_description
1 polymer ?
#
loop_
_entity_poly.entity_id
_entity_poly.type
_entity_poly.pdbx_seq_one_letter_code
_entity_poly.pdbx_strand_id
1 'polypeptide(L)'
;MSRRKSCDIFQRHEVYLPVNLNRHWPLCVLMNPSKAREFATANVKDDSCEIPIMLHFDSLHHHNSSVVGNNVRRFLNFNWKQFHKRDNFIFSQTNYPIICPVGKILHIVLLYLISFLCLMVIISLLYNFFAIRSNSNKWI
;
A
#
# COMPACT_ATOMS: atom_id res chain seq x y z
N MET A 1 -22.78 -20.46 3.73
CA MET A 1 -22.18 -19.19 3.30
C MET A 1 -21.04 -18.84 4.24
N SER A 2 -19.79 -18.96 3.79
CA SER A 2 -18.61 -18.57 4.57
C SER A 2 -18.59 -17.05 4.69
N ARG A 3 -18.74 -16.50 5.90
CA ARG A 3 -18.53 -15.08 6.18
C ARG A 3 -17.06 -14.79 5.87
N ARG A 4 -16.79 -14.02 4.80
CA ARG A 4 -15.44 -13.48 4.58
C ARG A 4 -15.07 -12.71 5.85
N LYS A 5 -14.02 -13.17 6.55
CA LYS A 5 -13.44 -12.42 7.67
C LYS A 5 -13.08 -11.04 7.10
N SER A 6 -13.74 -9.98 7.59
CA SER A 6 -13.35 -8.62 7.25
C SER A 6 -11.93 -8.41 7.76
N CYS A 7 -11.01 -8.13 6.85
CA CYS A 7 -9.63 -7.85 7.22
C CYS A 7 -9.56 -6.42 7.76
N ASP A 8 -9.07 -6.26 8.98
CA ASP A 8 -8.79 -4.95 9.54
C ASP A 8 -7.52 -4.39 8.88
N ILE A 9 -7.71 -3.41 7.99
CA ILE A 9 -6.62 -2.77 7.25
C ILE A 9 -5.67 -1.98 8.16
N PHE A 10 -6.11 -1.58 9.35
CA PHE A 10 -5.31 -0.82 10.30
C PHE A 10 -4.29 -1.69 11.06
N GLN A 11 -4.34 -3.01 10.93
CA GLN A 11 -3.31 -3.92 11.42
C GLN A 11 -2.15 -4.11 10.43
N ARG A 12 -2.15 -3.39 9.31
CA ARG A 12 -1.14 -3.47 8.27
C ARG A 12 -0.27 -2.22 8.26
N HIS A 13 1.03 -2.42 8.03
CA HIS A 13 1.97 -1.31 7.79
C HIS A 13 1.72 -0.68 6.43
N GLU A 14 1.36 -1.48 5.44
CA GLU A 14 1.11 -1.05 4.07
C GLU A 14 -0.18 -1.66 3.54
N VAL A 15 -0.96 -0.84 2.83
CA VAL A 15 -2.16 -1.27 2.12
C VAL A 15 -2.15 -0.69 0.71
N TYR A 16 -2.20 -1.57 -0.27
CA TYR A 16 -2.24 -1.20 -1.68
C TYR A 16 -3.70 -1.11 -2.12
N LEU A 17 -4.12 0.10 -2.51
CA LEU A 17 -5.49 0.41 -2.87
C LEU A 17 -5.56 0.88 -4.32
N PRO A 18 -5.91 -0.01 -5.28
CA PRO A 18 -6.19 0.41 -6.64
C PRO A 18 -7.50 1.22 -6.66
N VAL A 19 -7.45 2.43 -7.19
CA VAL A 19 -8.59 3.35 -7.25
C VAL A 19 -9.08 3.42 -8.69
N ASN A 20 -10.34 3.04 -8.94
CA ASN A 20 -10.91 3.14 -10.28
C ASN A 20 -11.52 4.53 -10.48
N LEU A 21 -10.95 5.30 -11.40
CA LEU A 21 -11.42 6.62 -11.76
C LEU A 21 -11.48 6.75 -13.29
N ASN A 22 -12.68 6.88 -13.86
CA ASN A 22 -12.86 7.16 -15.30
C ASN A 22 -12.05 6.27 -16.24
N ARG A 23 -12.10 4.94 -16.05
CA ARG A 23 -11.37 3.93 -16.85
C ARG A 23 -9.85 3.93 -16.65
N HIS A 24 -9.33 4.70 -15.72
CA HIS A 24 -7.94 4.69 -15.30
C HIS A 24 -7.82 4.18 -13.87
N TRP A 25 -6.71 3.52 -13.56
CA TRP A 25 -6.47 2.86 -12.28
C TRP A 25 -5.20 3.43 -11.61
N PRO A 26 -5.26 4.61 -11.00
CA PRO A 26 -4.18 5.04 -10.13
C PRO A 26 -4.08 4.13 -8.91
N LEU A 27 -2.87 4.04 -8.35
CA LEU A 27 -2.59 3.28 -7.15
C LEU A 27 -2.39 4.22 -5.97
N CYS A 28 -3.13 4.01 -4.90
CA CYS A 28 -2.83 4.60 -3.60
C CYS A 28 -2.16 3.55 -2.70
N VAL A 29 -1.02 3.90 -2.12
CA VAL A 29 -0.37 3.10 -1.09
C VAL A 29 -0.55 3.82 0.24
N LEU A 30 -1.21 3.13 1.17
CA LEU A 30 -1.46 3.63 2.52
C LEU A 30 -0.34 3.11 3.41
N MET A 31 0.47 4.01 3.94
CA MET A 31 1.56 3.69 4.86
C MET A 31 1.12 3.97 6.30
N ASN A 32 1.30 3.00 7.18
CA ASN A 32 1.07 3.09 8.63
C ASN A 32 -0.28 3.72 9.03
N PRO A 33 -1.43 3.26 8.47
CA PRO A 33 -2.71 3.91 8.73
C PRO A 33 -3.13 3.89 10.22
N SER A 34 -2.69 2.91 11.00
CA SER A 34 -2.93 2.86 12.46
C SER A 34 -2.24 3.98 13.22
N LYS A 35 -1.08 4.45 12.73
CA LYS A 35 -0.26 5.46 13.38
C LYS A 35 -0.81 6.89 13.23
N ALA A 36 -1.78 7.10 12.33
CA ALA A 36 -2.36 8.42 12.10
C ALA A 36 -2.94 9.08 13.37
N ARG A 37 -3.47 8.27 14.30
CA ARG A 37 -3.99 8.74 15.58
C ARG A 37 -2.88 9.21 16.51
N GLU A 38 -1.83 8.40 16.67
CA GLU A 38 -0.68 8.72 17.50
C GLU A 38 0.03 9.97 16.95
N PHE A 39 0.19 10.03 15.65
CA PHE A 39 0.78 11.17 14.94
C PHE A 39 -0.02 12.47 15.15
N ALA A 40 -1.35 12.41 15.21
CA ALA A 40 -2.19 13.58 15.45
C ALA A 40 -2.06 14.14 16.89
N THR A 41 -1.66 13.31 17.87
CA THR A 41 -1.57 13.67 19.27
C THR A 41 -0.14 13.92 19.74
N ALA A 42 0.85 13.42 19.00
CA ALA A 42 2.25 13.55 19.34
C ALA A 42 2.79 14.94 18.94
N ASN A 43 3.44 15.62 19.90
CA ASN A 43 4.40 16.68 19.60
C ASN A 43 5.66 16.03 19.02
N VAL A 44 5.61 15.63 17.73
CA VAL A 44 6.60 14.76 17.11
C VAL A 44 7.93 15.46 16.98
N LYS A 45 8.89 15.07 17.82
CA LYS A 45 10.33 15.26 17.61
C LYS A 45 11.09 13.93 17.59
N ASP A 46 10.37 12.81 17.48
CA ASP A 46 11.00 11.50 17.49
C ASP A 46 11.21 11.04 16.04
N ASP A 47 12.49 11.01 15.60
CA ASP A 47 12.90 10.57 14.25
C ASP A 47 12.61 9.10 13.98
N SER A 48 12.19 8.33 14.98
CA SER A 48 11.82 6.91 14.85
C SER A 48 10.35 6.69 14.49
N CYS A 49 9.56 7.75 14.35
CA CYS A 49 8.13 7.62 14.14
C CYS A 49 7.81 7.19 12.69
N GLU A 50 7.20 6.04 12.53
CA GLU A 50 6.63 5.59 11.26
C GLU A 50 5.55 6.57 10.78
N ILE A 51 5.90 7.43 9.83
CA ILE A 51 5.03 8.51 9.37
C ILE A 51 3.80 7.93 8.68
N PRO A 52 2.59 8.27 9.15
CA PRO A 52 1.35 7.90 8.47
C PRO A 52 1.17 8.76 7.23
N ILE A 53 1.17 8.14 6.05
CA ILE A 53 1.16 8.87 4.78
C ILE A 53 0.43 8.06 3.70
N MET A 54 -0.16 8.76 2.74
CA MET A 54 -0.74 8.21 1.55
C MET A 54 0.10 8.60 0.33
N LEU A 55 0.56 7.61 -0.42
CA LEU A 55 1.26 7.81 -1.69
C LEU A 55 0.27 7.60 -2.83
N HIS A 56 0.18 8.57 -3.76
CA HIS A 56 -0.68 8.50 -4.92
C HIS A 56 0.17 8.39 -6.20
N PHE A 57 0.09 7.23 -6.84
CA PHE A 57 0.76 6.94 -8.11
C PHE A 57 -0.25 7.02 -9.25
N ASP A 58 -0.20 8.09 -10.02
CA ASP A 58 -0.99 8.29 -11.23
C ASP A 58 -0.04 8.54 -12.40
N SER A 59 0.19 7.51 -13.21
CA SER A 59 1.14 7.56 -14.34
C SER A 59 0.74 8.56 -15.43
N LEU A 60 -0.54 8.86 -15.53
CA LEU A 60 -1.08 9.78 -16.53
C LEU A 60 -1.29 11.20 -15.99
N HIS A 61 -1.09 11.41 -14.69
CA HIS A 61 -1.32 12.70 -14.02
C HIS A 61 -2.72 13.32 -14.31
N HIS A 62 -3.72 12.48 -14.57
CA HIS A 62 -5.07 12.93 -14.94
C HIS A 62 -5.94 13.25 -13.72
N HIS A 63 -5.58 12.77 -12.54
CA HIS A 63 -6.42 12.90 -11.35
C HIS A 63 -5.83 13.87 -10.35
N ASN A 64 -6.70 14.74 -9.85
CA ASN A 64 -6.34 15.62 -8.76
C ASN A 64 -6.12 14.80 -7.47
N SER A 65 -4.87 14.77 -6.98
CA SER A 65 -4.47 14.03 -5.79
C SER A 65 -5.28 14.40 -4.55
N SER A 66 -5.71 15.66 -4.42
CA SER A 66 -6.55 16.11 -3.30
C SER A 66 -7.92 15.43 -3.33
N VAL A 67 -8.53 15.28 -4.51
CA VAL A 67 -9.82 14.59 -4.66
C VAL A 67 -9.67 13.12 -4.33
N VAL A 68 -8.62 12.47 -4.86
CA VAL A 68 -8.32 11.07 -4.54
C VAL A 68 -8.10 10.89 -3.05
N GLY A 69 -7.25 11.74 -2.44
CA GLY A 69 -6.95 11.70 -1.02
C GLY A 69 -8.20 11.88 -0.14
N ASN A 70 -9.11 12.77 -0.51
CA ASN A 70 -10.37 12.96 0.22
C ASN A 70 -11.26 11.71 0.15
N ASN A 71 -11.36 11.09 -1.02
CA ASN A 71 -12.15 9.86 -1.17
C ASN A 71 -11.55 8.70 -0.37
N VAL A 72 -10.22 8.55 -0.38
CA VAL A 72 -9.54 7.52 0.42
C VAL A 72 -9.71 7.79 1.92
N ARG A 73 -9.60 9.04 2.39
CA ARG A 73 -9.85 9.36 3.81
C ARG A 73 -11.29 9.07 4.23
N ARG A 74 -12.28 9.32 3.35
CA ARG A 74 -13.68 8.93 3.61
C ARG A 74 -13.82 7.41 3.77
N PHE A 75 -13.15 6.63 2.90
CA PHE A 75 -13.08 5.18 3.00
C PHE A 75 -12.42 4.73 4.32
N LEU A 76 -11.29 5.34 4.71
CA LEU A 76 -10.60 5.06 5.98
C LEU A 76 -11.51 5.37 7.17
N ASN A 77 -12.17 6.53 7.17
CA ASN A 77 -13.09 6.93 8.24
C ASN A 77 -14.27 5.97 8.39
N PHE A 78 -14.82 5.51 7.26
CA PHE A 78 -15.88 4.50 7.29
C PHE A 78 -15.38 3.19 7.91
N ASN A 79 -14.22 2.68 7.46
CA ASN A 79 -13.65 1.44 8.00
C ASN A 79 -13.23 1.58 9.46
N TRP A 80 -12.63 2.71 9.85
CA TRP A 80 -12.26 2.95 11.24
C TRP A 80 -13.45 2.79 12.19
N LYS A 81 -14.58 3.37 11.86
CA LYS A 81 -15.82 3.25 12.63
C LYS A 81 -16.34 1.81 12.72
N GLN A 82 -16.07 0.97 11.73
CA GLN A 82 -16.48 -0.44 11.77
C GLN A 82 -15.65 -1.26 12.75
N PHE A 83 -14.32 -1.05 12.77
CA PHE A 83 -13.39 -1.81 13.59
C PHE A 83 -13.17 -1.20 14.98
N HIS A 84 -13.26 0.13 15.09
CA HIS A 84 -12.96 0.91 16.30
C HIS A 84 -14.19 1.71 16.78
N LYS A 85 -15.28 1.02 17.03
CA LYS A 85 -16.64 1.62 17.31
C LYS A 85 -16.65 2.66 18.44
N ARG A 86 -15.72 2.59 19.39
CA ARG A 86 -15.64 3.50 20.56
C ARG A 86 -14.68 4.67 20.32
N ASP A 87 -14.03 4.70 19.18
CA ASP A 87 -13.03 5.70 18.84
C ASP A 87 -13.58 6.68 17.81
N ASN A 88 -13.60 7.96 18.16
CA ASN A 88 -14.08 9.04 17.31
C ASN A 88 -12.96 9.68 16.45
N PHE A 89 -11.82 8.98 16.28
CA PHE A 89 -10.75 9.49 15.44
C PHE A 89 -11.20 9.68 13.99
N ILE A 90 -10.74 10.77 13.37
CA ILE A 90 -11.08 11.14 11.99
C ILE A 90 -9.79 11.37 11.19
N PHE A 91 -9.62 10.64 10.11
CA PHE A 91 -8.55 10.86 9.13
C PHE A 91 -8.80 12.17 8.40
N SER A 92 -7.82 13.07 8.46
CA SER A 92 -7.82 14.40 7.85
C SER A 92 -6.57 14.59 6.98
N GLN A 93 -6.48 15.71 6.30
CA GLN A 93 -5.28 16.05 5.54
C GLN A 93 -4.06 16.32 6.43
N THR A 94 -4.27 16.77 7.65
CA THR A 94 -3.19 17.08 8.61
C THR A 94 -2.59 15.85 9.26
N ASN A 95 -3.41 14.84 9.59
CA ASN A 95 -2.94 13.63 10.27
C ASN A 95 -2.68 12.44 9.33
N TYR A 96 -3.17 12.52 8.09
CA TYR A 96 -2.94 11.51 7.05
C TYR A 96 -2.82 12.19 5.68
N PRO A 97 -1.68 12.86 5.42
CA PRO A 97 -1.45 13.60 4.19
C PRO A 97 -1.33 12.67 2.98
N ILE A 98 -1.56 13.26 1.79
CA ILE A 98 -1.30 12.60 0.52
C ILE A 98 -0.09 13.24 -0.15
N ILE A 99 0.80 12.40 -0.65
CA ILE A 99 1.95 12.82 -1.47
C ILE A 99 1.82 12.14 -2.84
N CYS A 100 2.03 12.92 -3.88
CA CYS A 100 2.17 12.43 -5.24
C CYS A 100 3.67 12.42 -5.56
N PRO A 101 4.33 11.26 -5.63
CA PRO A 101 5.73 11.19 -6.02
C PRO A 101 5.87 11.64 -7.48
N VAL A 102 6.53 12.75 -7.71
CA VAL A 102 6.74 13.32 -9.05
C VAL A 102 8.15 12.98 -9.54
N GLY A 103 8.28 12.46 -10.74
CA GLY A 103 9.55 12.36 -11.47
C GLY A 103 10.49 11.23 -11.01
N LYS A 104 11.69 11.56 -10.57
CA LYS A 104 12.80 10.62 -10.32
C LYS A 104 12.48 9.50 -9.30
N ILE A 105 11.62 9.76 -8.32
CA ILE A 105 11.23 8.76 -7.30
C ILE A 105 10.38 7.67 -7.94
N LEU A 106 9.49 8.01 -8.86
CA LEU A 106 8.69 7.02 -9.59
C LEU A 106 9.57 6.08 -10.41
N HIS A 107 10.63 6.60 -11.05
CA HIS A 107 11.62 5.80 -11.77
C HIS A 107 12.35 4.81 -10.83
N ILE A 108 12.75 5.27 -9.65
CA ILE A 108 13.44 4.43 -8.66
C ILE A 108 12.50 3.33 -8.15
N VAL A 109 11.28 3.66 -7.78
CA VAL A 109 10.28 2.66 -7.32
C VAL A 109 9.95 1.66 -8.44
N LEU A 110 9.79 2.13 -9.66
CA LEU A 110 9.55 1.26 -10.82
C LEU A 110 10.72 0.32 -11.09
N LEU A 111 11.96 0.82 -11.00
CA LEU A 111 13.17 0.01 -11.12
C LEU A 111 13.26 -1.05 -10.02
N TYR A 112 12.92 -0.72 -8.78
CA TYR A 112 12.87 -1.70 -7.68
C TYR A 112 11.81 -2.78 -7.92
N LEU A 113 10.61 -2.40 -8.36
CA LEU A 113 9.54 -3.36 -8.69
C LEU A 113 9.93 -4.27 -9.84
N ILE A 114 10.53 -3.73 -10.91
CA ILE A 114 11.02 -4.52 -12.05
C ILE A 114 12.13 -5.46 -11.59
N SER A 115 13.09 -4.98 -10.80
CA SER A 115 14.17 -5.81 -10.26
C SER A 115 13.65 -6.94 -9.38
N PHE A 116 12.65 -6.67 -8.54
CA PHE A 116 12.03 -7.69 -7.70
C PHE A 116 11.28 -8.73 -8.54
N LEU A 117 10.52 -8.31 -9.56
CA LEU A 117 9.84 -9.22 -10.48
C LEU A 117 10.83 -10.08 -11.25
N CYS A 118 11.91 -9.50 -11.78
CA CYS A 118 12.99 -10.24 -12.44
C CYS A 118 13.61 -11.28 -11.51
N LEU A 119 13.89 -10.92 -10.26
CA LEU A 119 14.43 -11.84 -9.26
C LEU A 119 13.49 -13.02 -9.00
N MET A 120 12.18 -12.76 -8.86
CA MET A 120 11.17 -13.80 -8.67
C MET A 120 11.07 -14.75 -9.87
N VAL A 121 11.18 -14.23 -11.10
CA VAL A 121 11.23 -15.05 -12.31
C VAL A 121 12.48 -15.92 -12.35
N ILE A 122 13.65 -15.36 -12.03
CA ILE A 122 14.91 -16.10 -11.98
C ILE A 122 14.84 -17.24 -10.94
N ILE A 123 14.34 -16.95 -9.73
CA ILE A 123 14.16 -17.96 -8.68
C ILE A 123 13.21 -19.08 -9.15
N SER A 124 12.11 -18.74 -9.82
CA SER A 124 11.16 -19.71 -10.36
C SER A 124 11.80 -20.60 -11.44
N LEU A 125 12.60 -20.01 -12.33
CA LEU A 125 13.33 -20.75 -13.37
C LEU A 125 14.38 -21.69 -12.77
N LEU A 126 15.13 -21.23 -11.78
CA LEU A 126 16.12 -22.06 -11.05
C LEU A 126 15.43 -23.22 -10.33
N TYR A 127 14.32 -22.94 -9.65
CA TYR A 127 13.54 -23.98 -8.98
C TYR A 127 13.08 -25.07 -9.94
N ASN A 128 12.52 -24.68 -11.10
CA ASN A 128 12.11 -25.62 -12.13
C ASN A 128 13.30 -26.41 -12.70
N PHE A 129 14.44 -25.75 -12.94
CA PHE A 129 15.64 -26.40 -13.42
C PHE A 129 16.16 -27.48 -12.44
N PHE A 130 16.20 -27.15 -11.15
CA PHE A 130 16.62 -28.12 -10.11
C PHE A 130 15.60 -29.25 -9.92
N ALA A 131 14.30 -28.97 -10.03
CA ALA A 131 13.26 -29.98 -9.95
C ALA A 131 13.34 -31.00 -11.11
N ILE A 132 13.62 -30.54 -12.34
CA ILE A 132 13.82 -31.39 -13.50
C ILE A 132 15.06 -32.27 -13.31
N ARG A 133 16.17 -31.70 -12.81
CA ARG A 133 17.43 -32.43 -12.60
C ARG A 133 17.30 -33.49 -11.48
N SER A 134 16.53 -33.21 -10.44
CA SER A 134 16.25 -34.17 -9.37
C SER A 134 15.42 -35.38 -9.86
N ASN A 135 14.54 -35.19 -10.83
CA ASN A 135 13.75 -36.29 -11.40
C ASN A 135 14.51 -37.15 -12.41
N SER A 136 15.54 -36.60 -13.07
CA SER A 136 16.35 -37.36 -14.01
C SER A 136 17.31 -38.36 -13.36
N ASN A 137 17.65 -38.19 -12.06
CA ASN A 137 18.50 -39.10 -11.29
C ASN A 137 17.75 -40.31 -10.67
N LYS A 138 16.43 -40.50 -10.98
CA LYS A 138 15.66 -41.64 -10.51
C LYS A 138 15.62 -42.83 -11.47
N TRP A 139 16.38 -42.79 -12.56
CA TRP A 139 16.38 -43.83 -13.60
C TRP A 139 17.77 -44.40 -13.89
N ILE A 140 18.67 -44.55 -12.89
CA ILE A 140 19.88 -45.35 -12.96
C ILE A 140 19.89 -46.33 -11.77
#